data_3b7150a070c9574500a8436e8e8a44b4
#
_entry.id   3b7150a070c9574500a8436e8e8a44b4
#
_cell.length_a   1.000
_cell.length_b   1.000
_cell.length_c   1.000
_cell.angle_alpha   90.00
_cell.angle_beta   90.00
_cell.angle_gamma   90.00
#
_symmetry.space_group_name_H-M   'P 1'
#
loop_
_entity.id
_entity.type
_entity.pdbx_description
1 polymer ?
#
loop_
_entity_poly.entity_id
_entity_poly.type
_entity_poly.pdbx_seq_one_letter_code
_entity_poly.pdbx_strand_id
1 'polypeptide(L)'
;MPTGYTAYIKDGDIKTGKEFLKLCTRAFGIAIDLKDEPLSVPTKTHYEPSPYYKENYEKTAKVRDKMRQLTFEEAKQQIIDKYNEDITHAKKCLDMYKSEDEKYLKVRNEVDSWIPPTSEHEELKKFALNQIDISMNTDYYKYCEEKLNKELDISDEAVWKYINDINEFYEKDTERAYQRWQEELKRVADKNKWMKQFLDSLENI
;
A
#
# COMPACT_ATOMS: atom_id res chain seq x y z
N MET A 1 17.11 21.51 32.39
CA MET A 1 17.35 20.06 32.30
C MET A 1 18.00 19.79 30.94
N PRO A 2 19.02 18.91 30.88
CA PRO A 2 19.62 18.54 29.59
C PRO A 2 18.59 17.89 28.70
N THR A 3 18.65 18.16 27.36
CA THR A 3 17.90 17.40 26.38
C THR A 3 18.49 16.02 26.17
N GLY A 4 17.81 15.07 25.53
CA GLY A 4 18.35 13.73 25.26
C GLY A 4 19.74 13.76 24.62
N TYR A 5 20.03 14.72 23.73
CA TYR A 5 21.34 14.87 23.07
C TYR A 5 22.39 15.50 23.97
N THR A 6 22.03 16.50 24.79
CA THR A 6 22.97 17.18 25.71
C THR A 6 23.26 16.38 26.96
N ALA A 7 22.51 15.35 27.28
CA ALA A 7 22.81 14.41 28.35
C ALA A 7 24.20 13.77 28.16
N TYR A 8 24.55 13.38 26.95
CA TYR A 8 25.86 12.79 26.61
C TYR A 8 27.05 13.73 26.87
N ILE A 9 26.84 15.06 26.78
CA ILE A 9 27.84 16.06 27.14
C ILE A 9 28.00 16.07 28.70
N LYS A 10 26.88 16.08 29.41
CA LYS A 10 26.85 16.10 30.89
C LYS A 10 27.50 14.85 31.44
N ASP A 11 27.26 13.68 30.85
CA ASP A 11 27.74 12.38 31.29
C ASP A 11 29.21 12.12 30.87
N GLY A 12 29.78 13.02 30.04
CA GLY A 12 31.18 12.96 29.61
C GLY A 12 31.47 12.03 28.45
N ASP A 13 30.43 11.50 27.81
CA ASP A 13 30.53 10.64 26.61
C ASP A 13 30.91 11.45 25.36
N ILE A 14 30.52 12.73 25.31
CA ILE A 14 30.85 13.68 24.26
C ILE A 14 31.67 14.81 24.84
N LYS A 15 32.87 15.02 24.31
CA LYS A 15 33.85 15.99 24.84
C LYS A 15 34.13 17.14 23.87
N THR A 16 33.82 17.01 22.62
CA THR A 16 34.12 18.01 21.58
C THR A 16 32.88 18.46 20.82
N GLY A 17 32.92 19.70 20.34
CA GLY A 17 31.87 20.21 19.46
C GLY A 17 31.72 19.37 18.19
N LYS A 18 32.82 18.85 17.64
CA LYS A 18 32.85 17.94 16.50
C LYS A 18 32.06 16.66 16.74
N GLU A 19 32.23 16.03 17.88
CA GLU A 19 31.46 14.83 18.29
C GLU A 19 29.98 15.16 18.47
N PHE A 20 29.69 16.29 19.10
CA PHE A 20 28.31 16.73 19.31
C PHE A 20 27.58 17.03 18.00
N LEU A 21 28.21 17.71 17.04
CA LEU A 21 27.65 17.97 15.73
C LEU A 21 27.37 16.67 14.97
N LYS A 22 28.29 15.68 15.03
CA LYS A 22 28.06 14.37 14.46
C LYS A 22 26.86 13.64 15.08
N LEU A 23 26.69 13.73 16.41
CA LEU A 23 25.52 13.18 17.07
C LEU A 23 24.24 13.87 16.59
N CYS A 24 24.24 15.19 16.50
CA CYS A 24 23.06 15.95 16.06
C CYS A 24 22.59 15.64 14.63
N THR A 25 23.47 15.13 13.74
CA THR A 25 23.04 14.70 12.41
C THR A 25 22.02 13.56 12.47
N ARG A 26 22.02 12.76 13.52
CA ARG A 26 21.03 11.68 13.73
C ARG A 26 19.61 12.22 13.95
N ALA A 27 19.45 13.44 14.44
CA ALA A 27 18.17 14.10 14.62
C ALA A 27 17.78 14.99 13.43
N PHE A 28 18.74 15.36 12.58
CA PHE A 28 18.59 16.38 11.55
C PHE A 28 18.31 15.81 10.14
N GLY A 29 17.60 14.70 10.04
CA GLY A 29 17.05 14.18 8.79
C GLY A 29 18.00 13.32 7.94
N ILE A 30 19.30 13.65 7.86
CA ILE A 30 20.27 12.93 7.01
C ILE A 30 20.59 11.54 7.56
N ALA A 31 20.78 11.42 8.86
CA ALA A 31 21.11 10.18 9.54
C ALA A 31 20.00 9.73 10.48
N ILE A 32 18.74 10.06 10.17
CA ILE A 32 17.56 9.77 11.01
C ILE A 32 17.35 8.26 11.22
N ASP A 33 17.83 7.44 10.30
CA ASP A 33 17.88 5.99 10.42
C ASP A 33 18.75 5.50 11.60
N LEU A 34 19.61 6.37 12.14
CA LEU A 34 20.44 6.09 13.30
C LEU A 34 19.92 6.74 14.59
N LYS A 35 18.72 7.35 14.58
CA LYS A 35 18.19 8.12 15.72
C LYS A 35 18.10 7.31 17.00
N ASP A 36 17.66 6.08 16.89
CA ASP A 36 17.43 5.18 18.04
C ASP A 36 18.57 4.17 18.24
N GLU A 37 19.66 4.28 17.47
CA GLU A 37 20.81 3.41 17.59
C GLU A 37 21.78 3.88 18.71
N PRO A 38 22.46 2.95 19.40
CA PRO A 38 23.48 3.30 20.39
C PRO A 38 24.58 4.19 19.81
N LEU A 39 25.23 5.01 20.67
CA LEU A 39 26.36 5.86 20.24
C LEU A 39 27.55 5.08 19.69
N SER A 40 27.69 3.81 20.07
CA SER A 40 28.71 2.90 19.54
C SER A 40 28.56 2.60 18.05
N VAL A 41 27.36 2.79 17.50
CA VAL A 41 27.13 2.66 16.04
C VAL A 41 27.67 3.92 15.36
N PRO A 42 28.67 3.81 14.47
CA PRO A 42 29.25 4.98 13.81
C PRO A 42 28.24 5.66 12.90
N THR A 43 28.29 6.99 12.83
CA THR A 43 27.49 7.74 11.85
C THR A 43 27.96 7.39 10.45
N LYS A 44 27.03 6.95 9.59
CA LYS A 44 27.31 6.64 8.20
C LYS A 44 27.80 7.88 7.46
N THR A 45 28.92 7.75 6.76
CA THR A 45 29.52 8.82 5.96
C THR A 45 29.18 8.71 4.48
N HIS A 46 28.69 7.57 4.06
CA HIS A 46 28.28 7.27 2.70
C HIS A 46 27.03 6.40 2.69
N TYR A 47 26.14 6.64 1.74
CA TYR A 47 24.87 5.95 1.56
C TYR A 47 24.81 5.38 0.15
N GLU A 48 24.29 4.16 0.05
CA GLU A 48 24.03 3.50 -1.22
C GLU A 48 22.54 3.57 -1.56
N PRO A 49 22.18 3.69 -2.85
CA PRO A 49 20.81 3.60 -3.28
C PRO A 49 20.22 2.24 -2.92
N SER A 50 18.95 2.22 -2.51
CA SER A 50 18.25 0.96 -2.26
C SER A 50 18.17 0.14 -3.56
N PRO A 51 18.60 -1.13 -3.56
CA PRO A 51 18.51 -1.99 -4.74
C PRO A 51 17.07 -2.24 -5.17
N TYR A 52 16.11 -2.14 -4.24
CA TYR A 52 14.69 -2.34 -4.48
C TYR A 52 14.13 -1.56 -5.67
N TYR A 53 14.49 -0.28 -5.80
CA TYR A 53 13.95 0.57 -6.87
C TYR A 53 14.44 0.15 -8.25
N LYS A 54 15.73 -0.22 -8.37
CA LYS A 54 16.31 -0.74 -9.60
C LYS A 54 15.69 -2.09 -9.96
N GLU A 55 15.63 -3.01 -9.00
CA GLU A 55 15.05 -4.34 -9.20
C GLU A 55 13.57 -4.26 -9.60
N ASN A 56 12.81 -3.35 -8.99
CA ASN A 56 11.42 -3.12 -9.35
C ASN A 56 11.28 -2.60 -10.77
N TYR A 57 12.11 -1.63 -11.18
CA TYR A 57 12.13 -1.15 -12.57
C TYR A 57 12.48 -2.28 -13.55
N GLU A 58 13.51 -3.06 -13.28
CA GLU A 58 13.92 -4.18 -14.14
C GLU A 58 12.81 -5.25 -14.24
N LYS A 59 12.11 -5.50 -13.13
CA LYS A 59 10.96 -6.43 -13.10
C LYS A 59 9.79 -5.91 -13.94
N THR A 60 9.39 -4.65 -13.75
CA THR A 60 8.27 -4.07 -14.52
C THR A 60 8.62 -3.98 -16.00
N ALA A 61 9.86 -3.64 -16.36
CA ALA A 61 10.33 -3.61 -17.75
C ALA A 61 10.23 -4.99 -18.41
N LYS A 62 10.64 -6.06 -17.72
CA LYS A 62 10.49 -7.44 -18.24
C LYS A 62 9.03 -7.82 -18.48
N VAL A 63 8.14 -7.43 -17.56
CA VAL A 63 6.70 -7.70 -17.72
C VAL A 63 6.14 -6.91 -18.89
N ARG A 64 6.46 -5.61 -19.01
CA ARG A 64 6.09 -4.78 -20.17
C ARG A 64 6.51 -5.41 -21.49
N ASP A 65 7.78 -5.81 -21.60
CA ASP A 65 8.32 -6.39 -22.83
C ASP A 65 7.65 -7.72 -23.19
N LYS A 66 7.24 -8.51 -22.19
CA LYS A 66 6.41 -9.70 -22.38
C LYS A 66 5.00 -9.33 -22.88
N MET A 67 4.37 -8.31 -22.30
CA MET A 67 3.01 -7.90 -22.70
C MET A 67 2.98 -7.31 -24.11
N ARG A 68 4.03 -6.62 -24.54
CA ARG A 68 4.18 -6.16 -25.94
C ARG A 68 4.19 -7.30 -26.99
N GLN A 69 4.54 -8.50 -26.54
CA GLN A 69 4.56 -9.70 -27.40
C GLN A 69 3.26 -10.50 -27.32
N LEU A 70 2.28 -10.02 -26.54
CA LEU A 70 1.00 -10.69 -26.37
C LEU A 70 0.29 -10.82 -27.72
N THR A 71 0.05 -12.05 -28.15
CA THR A 71 -0.68 -12.33 -29.39
C THR A 71 -2.18 -12.14 -29.20
N PHE A 72 -2.91 -11.98 -30.31
CA PHE A 72 -4.36 -11.86 -30.30
C PHE A 72 -5.04 -13.06 -29.62
N GLU A 73 -4.60 -14.28 -29.93
CA GLU A 73 -5.17 -15.50 -29.36
C GLU A 73 -4.88 -15.63 -27.86
N GLU A 74 -3.67 -15.28 -27.42
CA GLU A 74 -3.34 -15.27 -26.00
C GLU A 74 -4.16 -14.22 -25.24
N ALA A 75 -4.35 -13.03 -25.81
CA ALA A 75 -5.18 -11.98 -25.23
C ALA A 75 -6.64 -12.41 -25.11
N LYS A 76 -7.17 -13.04 -26.16
CA LYS A 76 -8.52 -13.61 -26.16
C LYS A 76 -8.69 -14.67 -25.07
N GLN A 77 -7.71 -15.55 -24.93
CA GLN A 77 -7.73 -16.57 -23.88
C GLN A 77 -7.69 -15.94 -22.47
N GLN A 78 -6.85 -14.91 -22.26
CA GLN A 78 -6.80 -14.19 -20.98
C GLN A 78 -8.14 -13.51 -20.63
N ILE A 79 -8.85 -12.95 -21.60
CA ILE A 79 -10.20 -12.38 -21.41
C ILE A 79 -11.16 -13.48 -20.95
N ILE A 80 -11.14 -14.65 -21.60
CA ILE A 80 -11.99 -15.79 -21.24
C ILE A 80 -11.67 -16.30 -19.84
N ASP A 81 -10.40 -16.49 -19.55
CA ASP A 81 -9.95 -17.00 -18.24
C ASP A 81 -10.35 -16.03 -17.12
N LYS A 82 -10.12 -14.75 -17.32
CA LYS A 82 -10.51 -13.70 -16.37
C LYS A 82 -12.02 -13.63 -16.15
N TYR A 83 -12.80 -13.75 -17.21
CA TYR A 83 -14.26 -13.82 -17.11
C TYR A 83 -14.70 -15.02 -16.26
N ASN A 84 -14.15 -16.21 -16.53
CA ASN A 84 -14.49 -17.43 -15.80
C ASN A 84 -14.09 -17.36 -14.31
N GLU A 85 -12.94 -16.76 -14.01
CA GLU A 85 -12.50 -16.48 -12.64
C GLU A 85 -13.48 -15.53 -11.95
N ASP A 86 -13.85 -14.42 -12.59
CA ASP A 86 -14.76 -13.42 -12.03
C ASP A 86 -16.15 -14.01 -11.77
N ILE A 87 -16.69 -14.84 -12.68
CA ILE A 87 -17.96 -15.55 -12.50
C ILE A 87 -17.88 -16.54 -11.32
N THR A 88 -16.81 -17.33 -11.28
CA THR A 88 -16.61 -18.32 -10.21
C THR A 88 -16.51 -17.63 -8.84
N HIS A 89 -15.74 -16.55 -8.77
CA HIS A 89 -15.59 -15.73 -7.57
C HIS A 89 -16.93 -15.12 -7.16
N ALA A 90 -17.67 -14.51 -8.10
CA ALA A 90 -18.96 -13.89 -7.81
C ALA A 90 -19.99 -14.89 -7.25
N LYS A 91 -20.06 -16.11 -7.82
CA LYS A 91 -20.92 -17.20 -7.28
C LYS A 91 -20.55 -17.53 -5.84
N LYS A 92 -19.25 -17.77 -5.57
CA LYS A 92 -18.77 -18.11 -4.23
C LYS A 92 -19.07 -17.00 -3.21
N CYS A 93 -18.85 -15.76 -3.58
CA CYS A 93 -19.16 -14.60 -2.73
C CYS A 93 -20.65 -14.50 -2.46
N LEU A 94 -21.48 -14.68 -3.49
CA LEU A 94 -22.94 -14.63 -3.34
C LEU A 94 -23.46 -15.68 -2.37
N ASP A 95 -22.97 -16.92 -2.47
CA ASP A 95 -23.33 -18.00 -1.56
C ASP A 95 -22.89 -17.71 -0.12
N MET A 96 -21.69 -17.16 0.05
CA MET A 96 -21.16 -16.75 1.35
C MET A 96 -22.04 -15.65 1.98
N TYR A 97 -22.33 -14.58 1.25
CA TYR A 97 -23.15 -13.47 1.73
C TYR A 97 -24.57 -13.90 2.07
N LYS A 98 -25.19 -14.77 1.27
CA LYS A 98 -26.51 -15.35 1.57
C LYS A 98 -26.50 -16.11 2.90
N SER A 99 -25.47 -16.95 3.11
CA SER A 99 -25.33 -17.69 4.36
C SER A 99 -25.08 -16.79 5.58
N GLU A 100 -24.39 -15.67 5.41
CA GLU A 100 -24.19 -14.68 6.46
C GLU A 100 -25.50 -13.94 6.78
N ASP A 101 -26.21 -13.48 5.77
CA ASP A 101 -27.46 -12.72 5.93
C ASP A 101 -28.59 -13.59 6.52
N GLU A 102 -28.63 -14.89 6.26
CA GLU A 102 -29.54 -15.80 6.95
C GLU A 102 -29.38 -15.74 8.47
N LYS A 103 -28.13 -15.61 8.96
CA LYS A 103 -27.85 -15.45 10.40
C LYS A 103 -28.34 -14.11 10.94
N TYR A 104 -28.08 -13.03 10.18
CA TYR A 104 -28.56 -11.69 10.54
C TYR A 104 -30.07 -11.63 10.54
N LEU A 105 -30.73 -12.16 9.53
CA LEU A 105 -32.19 -12.21 9.42
C LEU A 105 -32.84 -12.99 10.58
N LYS A 106 -32.24 -14.09 11.01
CA LYS A 106 -32.70 -14.85 12.17
C LYS A 106 -32.72 -13.96 13.43
N VAL A 107 -31.58 -13.33 13.74
CA VAL A 107 -31.47 -12.45 14.94
C VAL A 107 -32.35 -11.22 14.80
N ARG A 108 -32.44 -10.63 13.62
CA ARG A 108 -33.32 -9.49 13.32
C ARG A 108 -34.78 -9.81 13.62
N ASN A 109 -35.29 -10.96 13.20
CA ASN A 109 -36.65 -11.40 13.44
C ASN A 109 -36.92 -11.59 14.93
N GLU A 110 -35.98 -12.13 15.70
CA GLU A 110 -36.08 -12.26 17.15
C GLU A 110 -36.14 -10.89 17.83
N VAL A 111 -35.31 -9.93 17.45
CA VAL A 111 -35.31 -8.55 17.95
C VAL A 111 -36.60 -7.85 17.55
N ASP A 112 -37.09 -8.03 16.32
CA ASP A 112 -38.33 -7.40 15.85
C ASP A 112 -39.56 -7.92 16.58
N SER A 113 -39.59 -9.18 16.97
CA SER A 113 -40.66 -9.79 17.76
C SER A 113 -40.68 -9.37 19.23
N TRP A 114 -39.54 -8.83 19.74
CA TRP A 114 -39.47 -8.38 21.13
C TRP A 114 -40.35 -7.15 21.38
N ILE A 115 -41.16 -7.19 22.41
CA ILE A 115 -42.06 -6.09 22.83
C ILE A 115 -41.35 -5.27 23.92
N PRO A 116 -40.94 -4.04 23.63
CA PRO A 116 -40.29 -3.17 24.62
C PRO A 116 -41.20 -2.83 25.79
N PRO A 117 -40.72 -2.92 27.06
CA PRO A 117 -41.55 -2.62 28.23
C PRO A 117 -41.77 -1.11 28.48
N THR A 118 -40.93 -0.23 27.94
CA THR A 118 -40.99 1.23 28.03
C THR A 118 -40.54 1.91 26.75
N SER A 119 -40.84 3.22 26.61
CA SER A 119 -40.40 4.02 25.45
C SER A 119 -38.84 4.07 25.29
N GLU A 120 -38.12 4.05 26.40
CA GLU A 120 -36.62 4.01 26.35
C GLU A 120 -36.13 2.72 25.73
N HIS A 121 -36.80 1.59 25.98
CA HIS A 121 -36.47 0.31 25.38
C HIS A 121 -36.85 0.23 23.88
N GLU A 122 -37.79 1.07 23.43
CA GLU A 122 -38.08 1.19 21.99
C GLU A 122 -36.91 1.76 21.22
N GLU A 123 -36.20 2.74 21.78
CA GLU A 123 -34.97 3.29 21.14
C GLU A 123 -33.85 2.26 21.09
N LEU A 124 -33.70 1.41 22.11
CA LEU A 124 -32.79 0.28 22.10
C LEU A 124 -33.13 -0.72 20.98
N LYS A 125 -34.44 -1.06 20.82
CA LYS A 125 -34.87 -1.94 19.72
C LYS A 125 -34.55 -1.36 18.36
N LYS A 126 -34.86 -0.08 18.15
CA LYS A 126 -34.53 0.62 16.89
C LYS A 126 -33.02 0.61 16.61
N PHE A 127 -32.20 0.90 17.62
CA PHE A 127 -30.75 0.84 17.50
C PHE A 127 -30.27 -0.56 17.11
N ALA A 128 -30.76 -1.61 17.78
CA ALA A 128 -30.39 -2.99 17.51
C ALA A 128 -30.74 -3.42 16.08
N LEU A 129 -31.96 -3.11 15.61
CA LEU A 129 -32.38 -3.38 14.24
C LEU A 129 -31.50 -2.65 13.22
N ASN A 130 -31.24 -1.36 13.47
CA ASN A 130 -30.36 -0.58 12.58
C ASN A 130 -28.94 -1.16 12.49
N GLN A 131 -28.34 -1.64 13.61
CA GLN A 131 -27.04 -2.27 13.59
C GLN A 131 -27.03 -3.54 12.73
N ILE A 132 -28.10 -4.31 12.72
CA ILE A 132 -28.24 -5.50 11.88
C ILE A 132 -28.40 -5.06 10.41
N ASP A 133 -29.29 -4.11 10.13
CA ASP A 133 -29.61 -3.67 8.77
C ASP A 133 -28.39 -3.08 8.06
N ILE A 134 -27.54 -2.29 8.76
CA ILE A 134 -26.27 -1.78 8.18
C ILE A 134 -25.18 -2.84 8.00
N SER A 135 -25.35 -4.01 8.63
CA SER A 135 -24.41 -5.13 8.53
C SER A 135 -24.78 -6.11 7.42
N MET A 136 -25.99 -6.00 6.87
CA MET A 136 -26.45 -6.87 5.78
C MET A 136 -25.75 -6.52 4.46
N ASN A 137 -25.50 -7.54 3.65
CA ASN A 137 -24.62 -7.47 2.47
C ASN A 137 -25.31 -6.99 1.18
N THR A 138 -26.32 -6.11 1.26
CA THR A 138 -27.17 -5.72 0.12
C THR A 138 -26.37 -5.19 -1.10
N ASP A 139 -25.36 -4.35 -0.87
CA ASP A 139 -24.55 -3.78 -1.94
C ASP A 139 -23.64 -4.84 -2.59
N TYR A 140 -23.20 -5.84 -1.81
CA TYR A 140 -22.40 -6.95 -2.32
C TYR A 140 -23.20 -7.90 -3.21
N TYR A 141 -24.48 -8.12 -2.89
CA TYR A 141 -25.37 -8.88 -3.78
C TYR A 141 -25.44 -8.25 -5.15
N LYS A 142 -25.73 -6.95 -5.19
CA LYS A 142 -25.83 -6.20 -6.44
C LYS A 142 -24.54 -6.30 -7.26
N TYR A 143 -23.39 -6.13 -6.62
CA TYR A 143 -22.08 -6.29 -7.28
C TYR A 143 -21.89 -7.69 -7.86
N CYS A 144 -22.22 -8.75 -7.08
CA CYS A 144 -22.10 -10.12 -7.57
C CYS A 144 -23.08 -10.39 -8.73
N GLU A 145 -24.33 -9.91 -8.64
CA GLU A 145 -25.32 -10.04 -9.72
C GLU A 145 -24.89 -9.33 -11.01
N GLU A 146 -24.33 -8.12 -10.90
CA GLU A 146 -23.79 -7.40 -12.04
C GLU A 146 -22.67 -8.19 -12.74
N LYS A 147 -21.80 -8.83 -11.95
CA LYS A 147 -20.74 -9.71 -12.49
C LYS A 147 -21.31 -10.95 -13.18
N LEU A 148 -22.31 -11.59 -12.55
CA LEU A 148 -22.93 -12.80 -13.10
C LEU A 148 -23.75 -12.55 -14.37
N ASN A 149 -24.32 -11.35 -14.51
CA ASN A 149 -25.11 -10.93 -15.66
C ASN A 149 -24.25 -10.30 -16.78
N LYS A 150 -22.96 -10.09 -16.54
CA LYS A 150 -22.06 -9.55 -17.55
C LYS A 150 -21.84 -10.58 -18.65
N GLU A 151 -22.11 -10.20 -19.89
CA GLU A 151 -21.80 -11.04 -21.04
C GLU A 151 -20.31 -11.03 -21.36
N LEU A 152 -19.80 -12.17 -21.82
CA LEU A 152 -18.43 -12.29 -22.32
C LEU A 152 -18.35 -11.66 -23.71
N ASP A 153 -17.56 -10.59 -23.83
CA ASP A 153 -17.25 -9.98 -25.12
C ASP A 153 -15.83 -10.37 -25.55
N ILE A 154 -15.76 -11.17 -26.61
CA ILE A 154 -14.52 -11.62 -27.26
C ILE A 154 -14.50 -11.21 -28.74
N SER A 155 -15.22 -10.14 -29.09
CA SER A 155 -15.12 -9.52 -30.41
C SER A 155 -13.68 -9.06 -30.70
N ASP A 156 -13.32 -8.99 -31.95
CA ASP A 156 -12.00 -8.53 -32.38
C ASP A 156 -11.68 -7.14 -31.78
N GLU A 157 -12.68 -6.27 -31.76
CA GLU A 157 -12.56 -4.93 -31.17
C GLU A 157 -12.25 -4.99 -29.67
N ALA A 158 -12.95 -5.84 -28.91
CA ALA A 158 -12.72 -6.01 -27.47
C ALA A 158 -11.33 -6.58 -27.19
N VAL A 159 -10.87 -7.54 -27.99
CA VAL A 159 -9.53 -8.13 -27.85
C VAL A 159 -8.44 -7.12 -28.16
N TRP A 160 -8.55 -6.36 -29.25
CA TRP A 160 -7.56 -5.30 -29.57
C TRP A 160 -7.55 -4.19 -28.53
N LYS A 161 -8.72 -3.81 -28.03
CA LYS A 161 -8.81 -2.86 -26.92
C LYS A 161 -8.08 -3.39 -25.68
N TYR A 162 -8.30 -4.63 -25.31
CA TYR A 162 -7.60 -5.26 -24.17
C TYR A 162 -6.08 -5.25 -24.34
N ILE A 163 -5.57 -5.59 -25.54
CA ILE A 163 -4.12 -5.54 -25.83
C ILE A 163 -3.58 -4.11 -25.66
N ASN A 164 -4.29 -3.12 -26.17
CA ASN A 164 -3.88 -1.73 -26.06
C ASN A 164 -3.89 -1.24 -24.61
N ASP A 165 -4.97 -1.52 -23.87
CA ASP A 165 -5.12 -1.12 -22.47
C ASP A 165 -4.03 -1.74 -21.57
N ILE A 166 -3.70 -3.02 -21.79
CA ILE A 166 -2.67 -3.73 -21.04
C ILE A 166 -1.27 -3.18 -21.36
N ASN A 167 -0.99 -2.90 -22.62
CA ASN A 167 0.27 -2.29 -23.04
C ASN A 167 0.44 -0.89 -22.44
N GLU A 168 -0.59 -0.05 -22.52
CA GLU A 168 -0.57 1.29 -21.93
C GLU A 168 -0.37 1.24 -20.42
N PHE A 169 -1.02 0.29 -19.72
CA PHE A 169 -0.86 0.10 -18.29
C PHE A 169 0.60 -0.22 -17.92
N TYR A 170 1.22 -1.20 -18.60
CA TYR A 170 2.60 -1.60 -18.27
C TYR A 170 3.64 -0.59 -18.73
N GLU A 171 3.38 0.21 -19.78
CA GLU A 171 4.22 1.36 -20.13
C GLU A 171 4.24 2.39 -18.99
N LYS A 172 3.06 2.81 -18.53
CA LYS A 172 2.93 3.77 -17.43
C LYS A 172 3.50 3.25 -16.12
N ASP A 173 3.35 1.96 -15.85
CA ASP A 173 3.88 1.34 -14.63
C ASP A 173 5.41 1.28 -14.66
N THR A 174 5.99 0.90 -15.81
CA THR A 174 7.45 0.88 -16.01
C THR A 174 8.05 2.28 -15.91
N GLU A 175 7.39 3.28 -16.51
CA GLU A 175 7.84 4.68 -16.44
C GLU A 175 7.82 5.19 -14.98
N ARG A 176 6.76 4.90 -14.23
CA ARG A 176 6.69 5.24 -12.79
C ARG A 176 7.78 4.56 -11.97
N ALA A 177 8.08 3.29 -12.26
CA ALA A 177 9.15 2.57 -11.59
C ALA A 177 10.52 3.17 -11.92
N TYR A 178 10.76 3.57 -13.18
CA TYR A 178 11.97 4.26 -13.60
C TYR A 178 12.14 5.60 -12.89
N GLN A 179 11.10 6.42 -12.84
CA GLN A 179 11.12 7.72 -12.17
C GLN A 179 11.48 7.57 -10.68
N ARG A 180 10.86 6.61 -9.98
CA ARG A 180 11.17 6.33 -8.57
C ARG A 180 12.63 5.89 -8.38
N TRP A 181 13.17 5.13 -9.31
CA TRP A 181 14.58 4.76 -9.26
C TRP A 181 15.50 5.97 -9.46
N GLN A 182 15.18 6.85 -10.42
CA GLN A 182 15.95 8.09 -10.64
C GLN A 182 15.87 9.04 -9.43
N GLU A 183 14.70 9.17 -8.82
CA GLU A 183 14.51 9.93 -7.58
C GLU A 183 15.35 9.39 -6.43
N GLU A 184 15.41 8.07 -6.27
CA GLU A 184 16.27 7.42 -5.26
C GLU A 184 17.74 7.72 -5.49
N LEU A 185 18.23 7.58 -6.74
CA LEU A 185 19.62 7.90 -7.10
C LEU A 185 19.95 9.37 -6.75
N LYS A 186 19.07 10.30 -7.11
CA LYS A 186 19.23 11.70 -6.81
C LYS A 186 19.22 11.96 -5.31
N ARG A 187 18.25 11.39 -4.59
CA ARG A 187 18.13 11.53 -3.14
C ARG A 187 19.39 11.08 -2.42
N VAL A 188 19.97 9.95 -2.84
CA VAL A 188 21.19 9.41 -2.23
C VAL A 188 22.42 10.26 -2.61
N ALA A 189 22.50 10.72 -3.85
CA ALA A 189 23.58 11.63 -4.28
C ALA A 189 23.56 12.94 -3.48
N ASP A 190 22.37 13.54 -3.31
CA ASP A 190 22.20 14.76 -2.51
C ASP A 190 22.56 14.52 -1.03
N LYS A 191 22.16 13.38 -0.47
CA LYS A 191 22.51 12.96 0.89
C LYS A 191 24.03 12.82 1.07
N ASN A 192 24.70 12.15 0.15
CA ASN A 192 26.15 11.98 0.17
C ASN A 192 26.90 13.31 0.00
N LYS A 193 26.42 14.19 -0.89
CA LYS A 193 26.98 15.54 -1.07
C LYS A 193 26.88 16.34 0.22
N TRP A 194 25.72 16.35 0.86
CA TRP A 194 25.52 17.04 2.14
C TRP A 194 26.45 16.50 3.22
N MET A 195 26.53 15.16 3.34
CA MET A 195 27.39 14.51 4.34
C MET A 195 28.87 14.85 4.10
N LYS A 196 29.30 14.84 2.86
CA LYS A 196 30.69 15.23 2.51
C LYS A 196 30.95 16.69 2.92
N GLN A 197 30.12 17.64 2.55
CA GLN A 197 30.25 19.05 2.91
C GLN A 197 30.27 19.26 4.43
N PHE A 198 29.41 18.54 5.16
CA PHE A 198 29.39 18.56 6.60
C PHE A 198 30.73 18.07 7.20
N LEU A 199 31.21 16.92 6.77
CA LEU A 199 32.46 16.33 7.30
C LEU A 199 33.66 17.21 6.97
N ASP A 200 33.75 17.72 5.73
CA ASP A 200 34.83 18.66 5.34
C ASP A 200 34.82 19.93 6.20
N SER A 201 33.64 20.44 6.58
CA SER A 201 33.53 21.62 7.44
C SER A 201 34.02 21.39 8.86
N LEU A 202 33.99 20.14 9.37
CA LEU A 202 34.44 19.79 10.70
C LEU A 202 35.97 19.73 10.83
N GLU A 203 36.71 19.79 9.72
CA GLU A 203 38.17 19.81 9.75
C GLU A 203 38.73 21.13 10.31
N ASN A 204 37.90 22.18 10.29
CA ASN A 204 38.25 23.53 10.74
C ASN A 204 37.83 23.83 12.20
N ILE A 205 37.37 22.82 12.95
CA ILE A 205 36.94 22.95 14.37
C ILE A 205 37.89 22.23 15.31
#